data_497934d765da58ac5a9280b8b7d23ad5
#
_entry.id   497934d765da58ac5a9280b8b7d23ad5
#
_cell.length_a   1.000
_cell.length_b   1.000
_cell.length_c   1.000
_cell.angle_alpha   90.00
_cell.angle_beta   90.00
_cell.angle_gamma   90.00
#
_symmetry.space_group_name_H-M   'P 1'
#
loop_
_entity.id
_entity.type
_entity.pdbx_description
1 polymer ?
#
loop_
_entity_poly.entity_id
_entity_poly.type
_entity_poly.pdbx_seq_one_letter_code
_entity_poly.pdbx_strand_id
1 'polypeptide(L)'
;MRKNSIKNVRINAEVQRELCNIIRNEVKDPRIHMLTSVVSVIVAPDLKTCKAYISVLGSTEEGEATVAGLKSAEGFIRSQLAKNLNLRNTPQIQFILDQSIEYGVNMTRKIEELAEEERHEED
;
A
#
# COMPACT_ATOMS: atom_id res chain seq x y z
N MET A 1 21.71 0.15 -12.70
CA MET A 1 21.91 0.32 -11.75
C MET A 1 21.47 -0.51 -10.87
N ARG A 2 21.77 -0.76 -10.12
CA ARG A 2 21.46 -1.56 -9.37
C ARG A 2 20.77 -1.22 -8.51
N LYS A 3 20.13 -1.26 -8.33
CA LYS A 3 19.45 -0.78 -7.70
C LYS A 3 19.01 -1.38 -6.60
N ASN A 4 18.34 -2.21 -6.45
CA ASN A 4 17.93 -2.88 -5.27
C ASN A 4 18.90 -3.97 -4.93
N SER A 5 19.72 -3.73 -3.95
CA SER A 5 20.55 -4.79 -3.40
C SER A 5 19.63 -5.82 -2.74
N ILE A 6 20.15 -7.02 -2.52
CA ILE A 6 19.43 -8.07 -1.80
C ILE A 6 19.00 -7.58 -0.42
N LYS A 7 19.84 -6.79 0.23
CA LYS A 7 19.53 -6.22 1.53
C LYS A 7 18.31 -5.31 1.48
N ASN A 8 18.23 -4.45 0.46
CA ASN A 8 17.09 -3.55 0.32
C ASN A 8 15.80 -4.30 0.05
N VAL A 9 15.87 -5.34 -0.77
CA VAL A 9 14.70 -6.17 -1.05
C VAL A 9 14.20 -6.83 0.22
N ARG A 10 15.12 -7.33 1.05
CA ARG A 10 14.75 -7.97 2.31
C ARG A 10 14.12 -6.97 3.27
N ILE A 11 14.71 -5.77 3.37
CA ILE A 11 14.17 -4.73 4.25
C ILE A 11 12.77 -4.35 3.80
N ASN A 12 12.57 -4.17 2.50
CA ASN A 12 11.24 -3.84 1.98
C ASN A 12 10.21 -4.90 2.37
N ALA A 13 10.57 -6.16 2.25
CA ALA A 13 9.67 -7.26 2.59
C ALA A 13 9.37 -7.31 4.08
N GLU A 14 10.37 -7.09 4.91
CA GLU A 14 10.18 -7.09 6.36
C GLU A 14 9.29 -5.93 6.80
N VAL A 15 9.54 -4.74 6.26
CA VAL A 15 8.73 -3.58 6.59
C VAL A 15 7.30 -3.79 6.12
N GLN A 16 7.13 -4.33 4.91
CA GLN A 16 5.79 -4.58 4.39
C GLN A 16 5.00 -5.53 5.30
N ARG A 17 5.64 -6.62 5.70
CA ARG A 17 4.97 -7.61 6.54
C ARG A 17 4.60 -7.01 7.88
N GLU A 18 5.50 -6.26 8.47
CA GLU A 18 5.25 -5.67 9.77
C GLU A 18 4.19 -4.58 9.70
N LEU A 19 4.21 -3.78 8.64
CA LEU A 19 3.16 -2.77 8.46
C LEU A 19 1.78 -3.41 8.33
N CYS A 20 1.68 -4.50 7.58
CA CYS A 20 0.41 -5.22 7.48
C CYS A 20 -0.07 -5.67 8.86
N ASN A 21 0.85 -6.20 9.66
CA ASN A 21 0.52 -6.68 10.99
C ASN A 21 0.07 -5.53 11.89
N ILE A 22 0.80 -4.43 11.88
CA ILE A 22 0.48 -3.28 12.71
C ILE A 22 -0.88 -2.69 12.32
N ILE A 23 -1.11 -2.51 11.04
CA ILE A 23 -2.36 -1.92 10.56
C ILE A 23 -3.54 -2.81 10.91
N ARG A 24 -3.39 -4.11 10.75
CA ARG A 24 -4.47 -5.03 11.01
C ARG A 24 -4.78 -5.18 12.49
N ASN A 25 -3.74 -5.26 13.32
CA ASN A 25 -3.90 -5.64 14.71
C ASN A 25 -3.77 -4.51 15.73
N GLU A 26 -3.06 -3.45 15.38
CA GLU A 26 -2.71 -2.43 16.35
C GLU A 26 -3.36 -1.07 16.12
N VAL A 27 -3.66 -0.73 14.88
CA VAL A 27 -4.25 0.58 14.58
C VAL A 27 -5.76 0.50 14.74
N LYS A 28 -6.30 1.38 15.60
CA LYS A 28 -7.73 1.38 15.90
C LYS A 28 -8.40 2.66 15.44
N ASP A 29 -8.37 2.92 14.16
CA ASP A 29 -8.99 4.11 13.59
C ASP A 29 -10.15 3.65 12.70
N PRO A 30 -11.38 4.12 12.97
CA PRO A 30 -12.56 3.68 12.21
C PRO A 30 -12.52 4.07 10.74
N ARG A 31 -11.65 5.03 10.37
CA ARG A 31 -11.51 5.39 8.95
C ARG A 31 -10.78 4.34 8.15
N ILE A 32 -10.04 3.46 8.84
CA ILE A 32 -9.28 2.42 8.14
C ILE A 32 -10.19 1.26 7.82
N HIS A 33 -10.36 1.03 6.52
CA HIS A 33 -11.24 -0.02 6.03
C HIS A 33 -10.70 -1.39 6.40
N MET A 34 -11.60 -2.32 6.71
CA MET A 34 -11.19 -3.66 7.15
C MET A 34 -10.48 -4.45 6.06
N LEU A 35 -10.74 -4.13 4.79
CA LEU A 35 -10.10 -4.83 3.66
C LEU A 35 -8.94 -4.01 3.11
N THR A 36 -8.10 -3.53 4.01
CA THR A 36 -6.92 -2.74 3.69
C THR A 36 -5.68 -3.65 3.67
N SER A 37 -4.84 -3.49 2.67
CA SER A 37 -3.59 -4.23 2.64
C SER A 37 -2.45 -3.33 2.15
N VAL A 38 -1.24 -3.67 2.57
CA VAL A 38 -0.04 -3.01 2.09
C VAL A 38 0.48 -3.87 0.94
N VAL A 39 0.37 -3.35 -0.27
CA VAL A 39 0.72 -4.13 -1.45
C VAL A 39 2.20 -4.07 -1.79
N SER A 40 2.87 -3.00 -1.43
CA SER A 40 4.31 -2.92 -1.58
C SER A 40 4.87 -1.81 -0.71
N VAL A 41 6.15 -1.92 -0.42
CA VAL A 41 6.89 -0.92 0.35
C VAL A 41 8.23 -0.70 -0.34
N ILE A 42 8.60 0.55 -0.49
CA ILE A 42 9.90 0.91 -1.03
C ILE A 42 10.59 1.80 -0.01
N VAL A 43 11.62 1.27 0.62
CA VAL A 43 12.41 2.00 1.60
C VAL A 43 13.58 2.65 0.88
N ALA A 44 13.80 3.93 1.15
CA ALA A 44 14.92 4.64 0.54
C ALA A 44 16.24 4.04 1.02
N PRO A 45 17.29 4.10 0.20
CA PRO A 45 18.59 3.49 0.59
C PRO A 45 19.17 4.02 1.90
N ASP A 46 18.86 5.27 2.24
CA ASP A 46 19.35 5.87 3.49
C ASP A 46 18.46 5.51 4.68
N LEU A 47 17.38 4.77 4.47
CA LEU A 47 16.44 4.33 5.50
C LEU A 47 15.73 5.49 6.19
N LYS A 48 15.71 6.67 5.60
CA LYS A 48 15.06 7.83 6.21
C LYS A 48 13.57 7.93 5.86
N THR A 49 13.20 7.43 4.70
CA THR A 49 11.82 7.48 4.25
C THR A 49 11.45 6.17 3.59
N CYS A 50 10.14 5.88 3.57
CA CYS A 50 9.65 4.77 2.78
C CYS A 50 8.28 5.12 2.22
N LYS A 51 7.95 4.51 1.10
CA LYS A 51 6.64 4.63 0.49
C LYS A 51 5.90 3.34 0.71
N ALA A 52 4.73 3.42 1.31
CA ALA A 52 3.89 2.26 1.54
C ALA A 52 2.65 2.40 0.66
N TYR A 53 2.52 1.48 -0.28
CA TYR A 53 1.39 1.50 -1.21
C TYR A 53 0.26 0.70 -0.60
N ILE A 54 -0.86 1.36 -0.42
CA ILE A 54 -2.00 0.83 0.31
C ILE A 54 -3.13 0.52 -0.67
N SER A 55 -3.64 -0.68 -0.62
CA SER A 55 -4.80 -1.08 -1.41
C SER A 55 -5.99 -1.26 -0.49
N VAL A 56 -7.13 -0.73 -0.89
CA VAL A 56 -8.37 -0.88 -0.14
C VAL A 56 -9.40 -1.47 -1.09
N LEU A 57 -9.96 -2.60 -0.69
CA LEU A 57 -11.00 -3.23 -1.49
C LEU A 57 -12.33 -2.59 -1.11
N GLY A 58 -12.62 -1.48 -1.75
CA GLY A 58 -13.82 -0.68 -1.47
C GLY A 58 -13.86 0.48 -2.44
N SER A 59 -14.64 1.50 -2.09
CA SER A 59 -14.77 2.68 -2.95
C SER A 59 -13.53 3.55 -2.85
N THR A 60 -13.39 4.45 -3.80
CA THR A 60 -12.30 5.43 -3.78
C THR A 60 -12.35 6.27 -2.50
N GLU A 61 -13.56 6.65 -2.08
CA GLU A 61 -13.73 7.42 -0.87
C GLU A 61 -13.27 6.64 0.36
N GLU A 62 -13.58 5.35 0.41
CA GLU A 62 -13.12 4.50 1.51
C GLU A 62 -11.61 4.38 1.50
N GLY A 63 -11.02 4.30 0.32
CA GLY A 63 -9.56 4.26 0.20
C GLY A 63 -8.91 5.54 0.69
N GLU A 64 -9.46 6.68 0.30
CA GLU A 64 -8.93 7.98 0.72
C GLU A 64 -9.07 8.17 2.22
N ALA A 65 -10.21 7.75 2.78
CA ALA A 65 -10.41 7.84 4.22
C ALA A 65 -9.42 6.94 4.96
N THR A 66 -9.16 5.76 4.41
CA THR A 66 -8.19 4.83 4.98
C THR A 66 -6.80 5.44 5.03
N VAL A 67 -6.36 6.03 3.90
CA VAL A 67 -5.04 6.65 3.86
C VAL A 67 -4.97 7.83 4.83
N ALA A 68 -6.02 8.61 4.93
CA ALA A 68 -6.06 9.72 5.89
C ALA A 68 -5.91 9.20 7.33
N GLY A 69 -6.59 8.10 7.64
CA GLY A 69 -6.46 7.48 8.95
C GLY A 69 -5.06 6.97 9.22
N LEU A 70 -4.43 6.37 8.22
CA LEU A 70 -3.06 5.88 8.37
C LEU A 70 -2.08 7.03 8.55
N LYS A 71 -2.26 8.12 7.82
CA LYS A 71 -1.41 9.28 7.98
C LYS A 71 -1.52 9.86 9.38
N SER A 72 -2.72 9.89 9.93
CA SER A 72 -2.93 10.36 11.30
C SER A 72 -2.24 9.45 12.31
N ALA A 73 -2.15 8.16 12.01
CA ALA A 73 -1.56 7.18 12.92
C ALA A 73 -0.08 6.94 12.65
N GLU A 74 0.54 7.71 11.77
CA GLU A 74 1.92 7.46 11.37
C GLU A 74 2.89 7.39 12.55
N GLY A 75 2.76 8.31 13.50
CA GLY A 75 3.65 8.31 14.66
C GLY A 75 3.56 7.02 15.45
N PHE A 76 2.34 6.55 15.67
CA PHE A 76 2.11 5.30 16.38
C PHE A 76 2.67 4.13 15.58
N ILE A 77 2.41 4.12 14.27
CA ILE A 77 2.86 3.03 13.40
C ILE A 77 4.39 2.96 13.39
N ARG A 78 5.05 4.11 13.28
CA ARG A 78 6.51 4.15 13.31
C ARG A 78 7.05 3.64 14.64
N SER A 79 6.38 3.98 15.74
CA SER A 79 6.79 3.51 17.05
C SER A 79 6.72 1.99 17.15
N GLN A 80 5.63 1.42 16.63
CA GLN A 80 5.49 -0.03 16.62
C GLN A 80 6.50 -0.70 15.71
N LEU A 81 6.74 -0.08 14.55
CA LEU A 81 7.71 -0.60 13.60
C LEU A 81 9.11 -0.62 14.22
N ALA A 82 9.46 0.44 14.95
CA ALA A 82 10.75 0.52 15.62
C ALA A 82 10.91 -0.56 16.68
N LYS A 83 9.82 -0.89 17.38
CA LYS A 83 9.87 -1.94 18.39
C LYS A 83 10.01 -3.31 17.79
N ASN A 84 9.34 -3.55 16.67
CA ASN A 84 9.23 -4.88 16.10
C ASN A 84 10.32 -5.22 15.11
N LEU A 85 10.94 -4.22 14.51
CA LEU A 85 12.04 -4.42 13.58
C LEU A 85 13.28 -3.72 14.09
N ASN A 86 14.42 -4.41 13.99
CA ASN A 86 15.67 -3.87 14.46
C ASN A 86 16.37 -3.12 13.32
N LEU A 87 15.77 -2.00 12.91
CA LEU A 87 16.32 -1.19 11.83
C LEU A 87 17.22 -0.11 12.40
N ARG A 88 18.23 0.25 11.63
CA ARG A 88 19.13 1.32 12.03
C ARG A 88 18.38 2.62 12.27
N ASN A 89 17.47 2.95 11.36
CA ASN A 89 16.59 4.11 11.48
C ASN A 89 15.20 3.66 11.14
N THR A 90 14.22 4.22 11.85
CA THR A 90 12.82 3.97 11.50
C THR A 90 12.41 5.01 10.48
N PRO A 91 12.09 4.61 9.26
CA PRO A 91 11.79 5.58 8.21
C PRO A 91 10.48 6.31 8.44
N GLN A 92 10.39 7.53 7.95
CA GLN A 92 9.11 8.20 7.83
C GLN A 92 8.32 7.49 6.76
N ILE A 93 7.03 7.32 6.99
CA ILE A 93 6.21 6.53 6.09
C ILE A 93 5.29 7.46 5.30
N GLN A 94 5.37 7.36 3.99
CA GLN A 94 4.44 8.04 3.10
C GLN A 94 3.43 6.99 2.63
N PHE A 95 2.18 7.14 3.07
CA PHE A 95 1.13 6.22 2.65
C PHE A 95 0.54 6.71 1.35
N ILE A 96 0.52 5.84 0.37
CA ILE A 96 0.04 6.18 -0.98
C ILE A 96 -1.07 5.20 -1.31
N LEU A 97 -2.22 5.72 -1.71
CA LEU A 97 -3.31 4.87 -2.13
C LEU A 97 -2.99 4.30 -3.50
N ASP A 98 -2.86 2.99 -3.55
CA ASP A 98 -2.59 2.29 -4.80
C ASP A 98 -3.90 1.71 -5.29
N GLN A 99 -4.42 2.29 -6.34
CA GLN A 99 -5.69 1.87 -6.91
C GLN A 99 -5.51 0.85 -8.02
N SER A 100 -4.31 0.26 -8.11
CA SER A 100 -4.01 -0.64 -9.21
C SER A 100 -4.97 -1.82 -9.28
N ILE A 101 -5.39 -2.37 -8.13
CA ILE A 101 -6.32 -3.50 -8.12
C ILE A 101 -7.68 -3.04 -8.61
N GLU A 102 -8.21 -1.95 -8.03
CA GLU A 102 -9.48 -1.40 -8.45
C GLU A 102 -9.40 -0.92 -9.90
N TYR A 103 -8.31 -0.24 -10.22
CA TYR A 103 -8.07 0.22 -11.58
C TYR A 103 -8.00 -0.96 -12.54
N GLY A 104 -7.33 -2.03 -12.13
CA GLY A 104 -7.22 -3.25 -12.94
C GLY A 104 -8.58 -3.86 -13.22
N VAL A 105 -9.44 -3.92 -12.22
CA VAL A 105 -10.80 -4.44 -12.41
C VAL A 105 -11.55 -3.54 -13.37
N ASN A 106 -11.47 -2.24 -13.18
CA ASN A 106 -12.14 -1.30 -14.07
C ASN A 106 -11.60 -1.38 -15.49
N MET A 107 -10.29 -1.52 -15.64
CA MET A 107 -9.67 -1.65 -16.95
C MET A 107 -10.12 -2.94 -17.64
N THR A 108 -10.19 -4.03 -16.88
CA THR A 108 -10.66 -5.29 -17.44
C THR A 108 -12.08 -5.17 -17.93
N ARG A 109 -12.93 -4.51 -17.15
CA ARG A 109 -14.32 -4.28 -17.54
C ARG A 109 -14.40 -3.44 -18.80
N LYS A 110 -13.61 -2.37 -18.87
CA LYS A 110 -13.58 -1.52 -20.05
C LYS A 110 -13.08 -2.27 -21.28
N ILE A 111 -12.08 -3.11 -21.09
CA ILE A 111 -11.56 -3.91 -22.20
C ILE A 111 -12.63 -4.86 -22.71
N GLU A 112 -13.38 -5.46 -21.81
CA GLU A 112 -14.48 -6.34 -22.20
C GLU A 112 -15.56 -5.58 -22.96
N GLU A 113 -15.92 -4.40 -22.49
CA GLU A 113 -16.92 -3.57 -23.15
C GLU A 113 -16.44 -3.16 -24.54
N LEU A 114 -15.19 -2.76 -24.65
CA LEU A 114 -14.64 -2.37 -25.94
C LEU A 114 -14.58 -3.55 -26.90
N ALA A 115 -14.24 -4.73 -26.39
CA ALA A 115 -14.20 -5.92 -27.21
C ALA A 115 -15.59 -6.27 -27.73
N GLU A 116 -16.62 -6.10 -26.90
CA GLU A 116 -17.99 -6.33 -27.33
C GLU A 116 -18.42 -5.33 -28.40
N GLU A 117 -18.07 -4.05 -28.21
CA GLU A 117 -18.36 -3.03 -29.18
C GLU A 117 -17.69 -3.32 -30.52
N GLU A 118 -16.41 -3.73 -30.49
CA GLU A 118 -15.70 -4.07 -31.68
C GLU A 118 -16.33 -5.26 -32.39
N ARG A 119 -16.77 -6.25 -31.64
CA ARG A 119 -17.44 -7.38 -32.25
C ARG A 119 -18.74 -6.99 -32.91
N HIS A 120 -19.49 -6.09 -32.28
CA HIS A 120 -20.72 -5.58 -32.87
C HIS A 120 -20.45 -4.80 -34.13
N GLU A 121 -19.39 -3.99 -34.15
CA GLU A 121 -19.04 -3.22 -35.33
C GLU A 121 -18.60 -4.10 -36.50
N GLU A 122 -17.91 -5.19 -36.18
CA GLU A 122 -17.45 -6.11 -37.21
C GLU A 122 -18.60 -6.93 -37.81
N ASP A 123 -19.60 -7.16 -37.03
CA ASP A 123 -20.79 -7.87 -37.49
C ASP A 123 -21.68 -6.97 -38.32
#